data_7cede96749ab04d2c2e1fb1aff68809b
#
_entry.id   7cede96749ab04d2c2e1fb1aff68809b
#
_cell.length_a   1.000
_cell.length_b   1.000
_cell.length_c   1.000
_cell.angle_alpha   90.00
_cell.angle_beta   90.00
_cell.angle_gamma   90.00
#
_symmetry.space_group_name_H-M   'P 1'
#
loop_
_entity.id
_entity.type
_entity.pdbx_description
1 polymer ?
#
loop_
_entity_poly.entity_id
_entity_poly.type
_entity_poly.pdbx_seq_one_letter_code
_entity_poly.pdbx_strand_id
1 'polypeptide(L)'
;MQNSRLSRLRQFFALPLLLLGLVFLTGCENVTLTNLTPANLPENPSGIYTITMRITTRQNIVNPVNVKPFIIIDGQHHAMRSSNLGANIYEFDYQAPPGRTELAYYFLVNYQVELRDTVDNREAYSEISRATIVNRYVLSLESSRGPVGARISVLGRGFTPQDVIYFDSAPARTVYESPNALSFFVPALDPARNYQVMLGSTSGNSPVGTFRIDASNLTVMPTTLVLRPGEMQNLIFTIPNPAPAGGLLLDVTTDVPEAVIMAEVVVPAGQTSVSVGVQGGKPGSGSLFLKGYGAGEVTIPVTVR
;
A
#
# COMPACT_ATOMS: atom_id res chain seq x y z
N MET A 1 -62.51 29.58 30.98
CA MET A 1 -61.04 29.53 30.92
C MET A 1 -60.52 28.08 31.02
N GLN A 2 -60.90 27.15 30.14
CA GLN A 2 -60.55 25.73 30.28
C GLN A 2 -60.04 25.07 28.99
N ASN A 3 -59.91 25.79 27.85
CA ASN A 3 -59.53 25.20 26.57
C ASN A 3 -58.07 25.42 26.13
N SER A 4 -57.25 26.11 26.94
CA SER A 4 -55.85 26.42 26.54
C SER A 4 -54.82 25.38 27.02
N ARG A 5 -55.17 24.50 27.94
CA ARG A 5 -54.23 23.49 28.46
C ARG A 5 -54.19 22.19 27.62
N LEU A 6 -55.29 21.86 26.94
CA LEU A 6 -55.39 20.67 26.10
C LEU A 6 -54.63 20.81 24.74
N SER A 7 -54.50 22.04 24.19
CA SER A 7 -53.78 22.28 22.96
C SER A 7 -52.25 22.17 23.14
N ARG A 8 -51.73 22.59 24.30
CA ARG A 8 -50.30 22.48 24.60
C ARG A 8 -49.86 21.04 24.89
N LEU A 9 -50.73 20.23 25.47
CA LEU A 9 -50.42 18.82 25.72
C LEU A 9 -50.38 18.01 24.41
N ARG A 10 -51.19 18.33 23.42
CA ARG A 10 -51.18 17.71 22.09
C ARG A 10 -49.91 18.04 21.29
N GLN A 11 -49.37 19.25 21.45
CA GLN A 11 -48.11 19.64 20.77
C GLN A 11 -46.88 18.97 21.40
N PHE A 12 -46.88 18.73 22.72
CA PHE A 12 -45.76 18.04 23.39
C PHE A 12 -45.66 16.54 23.06
N PHE A 13 -46.81 15.89 22.72
CA PHE A 13 -46.81 14.48 22.29
C PHE A 13 -46.59 14.30 20.77
N ALA A 14 -46.90 15.28 19.95
CA ALA A 14 -46.76 15.18 18.51
C ALA A 14 -45.28 15.29 18.08
N LEU A 15 -44.47 16.08 18.77
CA LEU A 15 -43.05 16.27 18.45
C LEU A 15 -42.16 15.01 18.67
N PRO A 16 -42.29 14.30 19.84
CA PRO A 16 -41.53 13.05 20.03
C PRO A 16 -42.06 11.90 19.15
N LEU A 17 -43.35 11.89 18.79
CA LEU A 17 -43.89 10.90 17.88
C LEU A 17 -43.39 11.09 16.45
N LEU A 18 -43.19 12.34 16.02
CA LEU A 18 -42.62 12.69 14.73
C LEU A 18 -41.11 12.34 14.70
N LEU A 19 -40.39 12.60 15.79
CA LEU A 19 -38.95 12.22 15.91
C LEU A 19 -38.77 10.69 15.95
N LEU A 20 -39.66 9.97 16.61
CA LEU A 20 -39.68 8.49 16.66
C LEU A 20 -39.93 7.90 15.26
N GLY A 21 -40.82 8.54 14.47
CA GLY A 21 -41.11 8.13 13.09
C GLY A 21 -39.90 8.29 12.13
N LEU A 22 -39.02 9.26 12.35
CA LEU A 22 -37.82 9.48 11.54
C LEU A 22 -36.71 8.42 11.77
N VAL A 23 -36.68 7.80 12.96
CA VAL A 23 -35.67 6.79 13.29
C VAL A 23 -35.91 5.44 12.59
N PHE A 24 -37.15 5.20 12.14
CA PHE A 24 -37.49 3.96 11.42
C PHE A 24 -37.32 3.99 9.90
N LEU A 25 -36.79 5.08 9.35
CA LEU A 25 -36.55 5.20 7.92
C LEU A 25 -35.16 4.73 7.47
N THR A 26 -34.32 4.21 8.37
CA THR A 26 -33.11 3.48 7.97
C THR A 26 -33.53 2.12 7.42
N GLY A 27 -33.84 2.07 6.13
CA GLY A 27 -34.06 0.83 5.41
C GLY A 27 -32.85 -0.07 5.61
N CYS A 28 -33.08 -1.28 6.16
CA CYS A 28 -32.04 -2.32 6.14
C CYS A 28 -31.72 -2.61 4.68
N GLU A 29 -30.60 -2.09 4.18
CA GLU A 29 -30.07 -2.49 2.87
C GLU A 29 -29.75 -3.99 2.91
N ASN A 30 -30.46 -4.76 2.11
CA ASN A 30 -30.23 -6.20 2.00
C ASN A 30 -29.00 -6.53 1.14
N VAL A 31 -28.54 -5.56 0.37
CA VAL A 31 -27.39 -5.67 -0.57
C VAL A 31 -26.52 -4.44 -0.40
N THR A 32 -25.25 -4.66 -0.16
CA THR A 32 -24.23 -3.59 -0.09
C THR A 32 -23.28 -3.71 -1.29
N LEU A 33 -23.11 -2.60 -2.00
CA LEU A 33 -22.24 -2.49 -3.18
C LEU A 33 -20.96 -1.77 -2.78
N THR A 34 -19.82 -2.46 -2.90
CA THR A 34 -18.51 -1.89 -2.57
C THR A 34 -17.70 -1.74 -3.85
N ASN A 35 -17.30 -0.51 -4.17
CA ASN A 35 -16.35 -0.26 -5.26
C ASN A 35 -14.95 -0.73 -4.86
N LEU A 36 -14.37 -1.60 -5.68
CA LEU A 36 -12.99 -2.09 -5.51
C LEU A 36 -12.01 -1.46 -6.52
N THR A 37 -12.52 -0.66 -7.45
CA THR A 37 -11.69 0.02 -8.44
C THR A 37 -10.87 1.13 -7.77
N PRO A 38 -9.55 1.19 -7.99
CA PRO A 38 -8.73 2.28 -7.46
C PRO A 38 -9.20 3.66 -7.94
N ALA A 39 -9.10 4.67 -7.07
CA ALA A 39 -9.44 6.05 -7.43
C ALA A 39 -8.50 6.64 -8.50
N ASN A 40 -7.26 6.10 -8.62
CA ASN A 40 -6.30 6.46 -9.65
C ASN A 40 -6.00 5.23 -10.50
N LEU A 41 -6.28 5.34 -11.79
CA LEU A 41 -6.02 4.30 -12.79
C LEU A 41 -4.83 4.75 -13.65
N PRO A 42 -3.75 3.97 -13.76
CA PRO A 42 -2.66 4.33 -14.66
C PRO A 42 -3.16 4.29 -16.10
N GLU A 43 -2.67 5.24 -16.91
CA GLU A 43 -2.97 5.27 -18.33
C GLU A 43 -2.54 3.95 -18.98
N ASN A 44 -3.51 3.32 -19.64
CA ASN A 44 -3.31 2.09 -20.38
C ASN A 44 -3.31 2.38 -21.88
N PRO A 45 -2.25 2.03 -22.62
CA PRO A 45 -2.20 2.22 -24.07
C PRO A 45 -3.34 1.57 -24.84
N SER A 46 -3.91 0.48 -24.31
CA SER A 46 -5.11 -0.14 -24.92
C SER A 46 -6.39 0.65 -24.67
N GLY A 47 -6.38 1.60 -23.73
CA GLY A 47 -7.55 2.33 -23.29
C GLY A 47 -8.57 1.49 -22.51
N ILE A 48 -8.26 0.22 -22.17
CA ILE A 48 -9.17 -0.66 -21.46
C ILE A 48 -8.92 -0.56 -19.96
N TYR A 49 -9.97 -0.31 -19.18
CA TYR A 49 -9.94 -0.20 -17.72
C TYR A 49 -10.94 -1.17 -17.10
N THR A 50 -10.46 -2.07 -16.26
CA THR A 50 -11.31 -3.02 -15.52
C THR A 50 -11.88 -2.34 -14.28
N ILE A 51 -13.21 -2.22 -14.25
CA ILE A 51 -13.94 -1.68 -13.11
C ILE A 51 -14.49 -2.85 -12.30
N THR A 52 -14.22 -2.87 -11.00
CA THR A 52 -14.49 -4.01 -10.13
C THR A 52 -15.36 -3.62 -8.96
N MET A 53 -16.33 -4.46 -8.66
CA MET A 53 -17.28 -4.29 -7.56
C MET A 53 -17.39 -5.58 -6.75
N ARG A 54 -17.60 -5.43 -5.42
CA ARG A 54 -18.03 -6.52 -4.55
C ARG A 54 -19.48 -6.32 -4.14
N ILE A 55 -20.27 -7.41 -4.20
CA ILE A 55 -21.62 -7.45 -3.67
C ILE A 55 -21.60 -8.23 -2.35
N THR A 56 -22.10 -7.62 -1.29
CA THR A 56 -22.35 -8.30 -0.02
C THR A 56 -23.85 -8.40 0.18
N THR A 57 -24.35 -9.62 0.31
CA THR A 57 -25.78 -9.92 0.49
C THR A 57 -26.04 -10.49 1.88
N ARG A 58 -27.22 -10.21 2.44
CA ARG A 58 -27.68 -10.86 3.66
C ARG A 58 -28.23 -12.24 3.29
N GLN A 59 -27.46 -13.28 3.50
CA GLN A 59 -27.67 -14.65 3.01
C GLN A 59 -29.08 -15.24 3.26
N ASN A 60 -29.79 -14.78 4.30
CA ASN A 60 -31.11 -15.30 4.66
C ASN A 60 -32.28 -14.62 3.94
N ILE A 61 -32.03 -13.61 3.12
CA ILE A 61 -33.06 -12.77 2.50
C ILE A 61 -32.89 -12.66 0.99
N VAL A 62 -31.65 -12.72 0.47
CA VAL A 62 -31.37 -12.56 -0.97
C VAL A 62 -30.93 -13.89 -1.55
N ASN A 63 -31.63 -14.35 -2.58
CA ASN A 63 -31.19 -15.52 -3.34
C ASN A 63 -30.02 -15.12 -4.24
N PRO A 64 -28.79 -15.60 -3.99
CA PRO A 64 -27.59 -15.17 -4.74
C PRO A 64 -27.61 -15.62 -6.22
N VAL A 65 -28.43 -16.58 -6.57
CA VAL A 65 -28.56 -17.08 -7.98
C VAL A 65 -29.23 -16.04 -8.88
N ASN A 66 -30.06 -15.17 -8.32
CA ASN A 66 -30.84 -14.17 -9.05
C ASN A 66 -30.22 -12.76 -8.99
N VAL A 67 -28.99 -12.64 -8.49
CA VAL A 67 -28.27 -11.35 -8.42
C VAL A 67 -27.67 -11.05 -9.79
N LYS A 68 -28.09 -9.95 -10.41
CA LYS A 68 -27.64 -9.47 -11.73
C LYS A 68 -26.95 -8.12 -11.58
N PRO A 69 -25.61 -8.09 -11.63
CA PRO A 69 -24.85 -6.87 -11.49
C PRO A 69 -24.70 -6.13 -12.82
N PHE A 70 -24.81 -4.81 -12.75
CA PHE A 70 -24.61 -3.89 -13.87
C PHE A 70 -23.73 -2.72 -13.41
N ILE A 71 -23.06 -2.14 -14.36
CA ILE A 71 -22.42 -0.82 -14.24
C ILE A 71 -23.09 0.16 -15.17
N ILE A 72 -23.30 1.38 -14.69
CA ILE A 72 -23.77 2.49 -15.50
C ILE A 72 -22.59 3.45 -15.67
N ILE A 73 -22.13 3.57 -16.90
CA ILE A 73 -21.06 4.47 -17.31
C ILE A 73 -21.43 5.14 -18.64
N ASP A 74 -21.17 6.43 -18.77
CA ASP A 74 -21.57 7.24 -19.92
C ASP A 74 -23.09 7.16 -20.24
N GLY A 75 -23.90 6.94 -19.19
CA GLY A 75 -25.37 6.81 -19.32
C GLY A 75 -25.83 5.47 -19.91
N GLN A 76 -24.94 4.51 -20.11
CA GLN A 76 -25.27 3.19 -20.65
C GLN A 76 -25.16 2.11 -19.59
N HIS A 77 -26.05 1.11 -19.68
CA HIS A 77 -26.08 -0.06 -18.81
C HIS A 77 -25.25 -1.18 -19.42
N HIS A 78 -24.30 -1.70 -18.66
CA HIS A 78 -23.48 -2.83 -19.05
C HIS A 78 -23.55 -3.93 -18.00
N ALA A 79 -23.80 -5.18 -18.41
CA ALA A 79 -23.74 -6.32 -17.50
C ALA A 79 -22.29 -6.58 -17.08
N MET A 80 -22.09 -6.84 -15.77
CA MET A 80 -20.79 -7.21 -15.24
C MET A 80 -20.67 -8.73 -15.19
N ARG A 81 -19.46 -9.24 -15.42
CA ARG A 81 -19.14 -10.66 -15.33
C ARG A 81 -18.54 -11.00 -13.96
N SER A 82 -18.64 -12.26 -13.54
CA SER A 82 -17.95 -12.73 -12.34
C SER A 82 -16.44 -12.62 -12.54
N SER A 83 -15.74 -12.14 -11.51
CA SER A 83 -14.29 -11.99 -11.49
C SER A 83 -13.63 -13.25 -10.92
N ASN A 84 -12.40 -13.53 -11.37
CA ASN A 84 -11.55 -14.57 -10.79
C ASN A 84 -10.89 -14.14 -9.46
N LEU A 85 -11.09 -12.89 -9.03
CA LEU A 85 -10.50 -12.34 -7.79
C LEU A 85 -11.17 -12.86 -6.51
N GLY A 86 -12.35 -13.49 -6.63
CA GLY A 86 -13.05 -14.10 -5.50
C GLY A 86 -14.55 -14.17 -5.67
N ALA A 87 -15.22 -14.82 -4.71
CA ALA A 87 -16.68 -14.92 -4.70
C ALA A 87 -17.34 -13.54 -4.51
N ASN A 88 -18.47 -13.34 -5.21
CA ASN A 88 -19.25 -12.10 -5.18
C ASN A 88 -18.48 -10.84 -5.64
N ILE A 89 -17.42 -11.03 -6.39
CA ILE A 89 -16.69 -9.96 -7.07
C ILE A 89 -17.06 -10.01 -8.55
N TYR A 90 -17.37 -8.85 -9.09
CA TYR A 90 -17.80 -8.68 -10.49
C TYR A 90 -16.95 -7.61 -11.15
N GLU A 91 -16.72 -7.76 -12.45
CA GLU A 91 -15.86 -6.86 -13.21
C GLU A 91 -16.47 -6.54 -14.58
N PHE A 92 -16.10 -5.38 -15.09
CA PHE A 92 -16.43 -4.91 -16.43
C PHE A 92 -15.22 -4.22 -17.03
N ASP A 93 -14.85 -4.60 -18.25
CA ASP A 93 -13.78 -3.96 -19.00
C ASP A 93 -14.37 -2.81 -19.84
N TYR A 94 -14.09 -1.59 -19.40
CA TYR A 94 -14.53 -0.37 -20.08
C TYR A 94 -13.47 0.10 -21.06
N GLN A 95 -13.86 0.29 -22.33
CA GLN A 95 -13.03 0.93 -23.36
C GLN A 95 -13.22 2.45 -23.26
N ALA A 96 -12.25 3.16 -22.70
CA ALA A 96 -12.31 4.61 -22.59
C ALA A 96 -12.06 5.28 -23.95
N PRO A 97 -12.83 6.32 -24.29
CA PRO A 97 -12.52 7.16 -25.44
C PRO A 97 -11.13 7.81 -25.33
N PRO A 98 -10.43 8.05 -26.46
CA PRO A 98 -9.14 8.75 -26.44
C PRO A 98 -9.21 10.09 -25.72
N GLY A 99 -8.22 10.38 -24.88
CA GLY A 99 -8.14 11.64 -24.12
C GLY A 99 -9.03 11.71 -22.88
N ARG A 100 -9.73 10.65 -22.53
CA ARG A 100 -10.49 10.57 -21.28
C ARG A 100 -9.53 10.59 -20.08
N THR A 101 -9.76 11.50 -19.15
CA THR A 101 -8.93 11.66 -17.93
C THR A 101 -9.63 11.23 -16.65
N GLU A 102 -10.95 11.05 -16.68
CA GLU A 102 -11.77 10.64 -15.55
C GLU A 102 -12.89 9.69 -15.99
N LEU A 103 -13.14 8.68 -15.19
CA LEU A 103 -14.30 7.79 -15.32
C LEU A 103 -15.26 8.10 -14.19
N ALA A 104 -16.53 8.38 -14.53
CA ALA A 104 -17.62 8.52 -13.57
C ALA A 104 -18.64 7.42 -13.83
N TYR A 105 -18.95 6.62 -12.81
CA TYR A 105 -19.83 5.46 -12.93
C TYR A 105 -20.51 5.16 -11.60
N TYR A 106 -21.56 4.35 -11.66
CA TYR A 106 -22.17 3.75 -10.48
C TYR A 106 -22.62 2.33 -10.80
N PHE A 107 -22.88 1.56 -9.75
CA PHE A 107 -23.32 0.19 -9.87
C PHE A 107 -24.82 0.08 -9.62
N LEU A 108 -25.45 -0.81 -10.37
CA LEU A 108 -26.83 -1.23 -10.20
C LEU A 108 -26.86 -2.76 -10.06
N VAL A 109 -27.58 -3.25 -9.08
CA VAL A 109 -27.79 -4.68 -8.91
C VAL A 109 -29.27 -4.97 -8.83
N ASN A 110 -29.75 -5.79 -9.76
CA ASN A 110 -31.10 -6.35 -9.73
C ASN A 110 -31.04 -7.68 -8.96
N TYR A 111 -31.91 -7.86 -8.00
CA TYR A 111 -31.95 -9.06 -7.18
C TYR A 111 -33.37 -9.40 -6.75
N GLN A 112 -33.56 -10.65 -6.32
CA GLN A 112 -34.84 -11.15 -5.82
C GLN A 112 -34.80 -11.38 -4.31
N VAL A 113 -35.90 -11.09 -3.65
CA VAL A 113 -36.12 -11.35 -2.23
C VAL A 113 -37.27 -12.32 -2.11
N GLU A 114 -37.01 -13.47 -1.50
CA GLU A 114 -38.04 -14.47 -1.20
C GLU A 114 -38.73 -14.08 0.12
N LEU A 115 -40.03 -13.77 0.04
CA LEU A 115 -40.90 -13.45 1.17
C LEU A 115 -42.00 -14.54 1.29
N ARG A 116 -41.74 -15.58 2.05
CA ARG A 116 -42.62 -16.73 2.28
C ARG A 116 -43.19 -17.33 0.98
N ASP A 117 -44.23 -16.75 0.40
CA ASP A 117 -44.93 -17.27 -0.78
C ASP A 117 -44.81 -16.35 -2.00
N THR A 118 -44.03 -15.26 -1.92
CA THR A 118 -43.87 -14.30 -3.00
C THR A 118 -42.39 -14.01 -3.26
N VAL A 119 -42.05 -13.78 -4.51
CA VAL A 119 -40.75 -13.31 -4.94
C VAL A 119 -40.86 -11.83 -5.35
N ASP A 120 -40.14 -10.99 -4.66
CA ASP A 120 -40.12 -9.54 -4.91
C ASP A 120 -38.83 -9.15 -5.62
N ASN A 121 -38.96 -8.44 -6.74
CA ASN A 121 -37.81 -7.94 -7.52
C ASN A 121 -37.39 -6.58 -6.97
N ARG A 122 -36.11 -6.43 -6.65
CA ARG A 122 -35.54 -5.21 -6.09
C ARG A 122 -34.31 -4.77 -6.82
N GLU A 123 -33.97 -3.51 -6.64
CA GLU A 123 -32.79 -2.87 -7.16
C GLU A 123 -31.98 -2.24 -6.02
N ALA A 124 -30.64 -2.30 -6.12
CA ALA A 124 -29.73 -1.57 -5.27
C ALA A 124 -28.78 -0.74 -6.12
N TYR A 125 -28.53 0.48 -5.70
CA TYR A 125 -27.65 1.43 -6.40
C TYR A 125 -26.48 1.79 -5.48
N SER A 126 -25.29 1.96 -6.07
CA SER A 126 -24.18 2.59 -5.36
C SER A 126 -24.24 4.11 -5.53
N GLU A 127 -23.48 4.82 -4.72
CA GLU A 127 -23.13 6.21 -5.05
C GLU A 127 -22.29 6.29 -6.32
N ILE A 128 -22.22 7.49 -6.91
CA ILE A 128 -21.36 7.73 -8.07
C ILE A 128 -19.91 7.67 -7.64
N SER A 129 -19.18 6.74 -8.21
CA SER A 129 -17.73 6.59 -8.05
C SER A 129 -17.01 7.35 -9.17
N ARG A 130 -15.83 7.86 -8.85
CA ARG A 130 -14.93 8.52 -9.79
C ARG A 130 -13.57 7.87 -9.75
N ALA A 131 -12.97 7.65 -10.92
CA ALA A 131 -11.60 7.18 -11.05
C ALA A 131 -10.86 8.07 -12.05
N THR A 132 -9.71 8.61 -11.62
CA THR A 132 -8.88 9.48 -12.46
C THR A 132 -7.88 8.62 -13.23
N ILE A 133 -7.81 8.81 -14.55
CA ILE A 133 -6.78 8.19 -15.39
C ILE A 133 -5.51 9.03 -15.26
N VAL A 134 -4.47 8.42 -14.66
CA VAL A 134 -3.18 9.07 -14.47
C VAL A 134 -2.19 8.53 -15.48
N ASN A 135 -1.53 9.44 -16.18
CA ASN A 135 -0.48 9.08 -17.11
C ASN A 135 0.73 8.56 -16.28
N ARG A 136 0.94 7.26 -16.32
CA ARG A 136 1.96 6.56 -15.53
C ARG A 136 3.02 5.96 -16.43
N TYR A 137 4.28 6.32 -16.19
CA TYR A 137 5.44 5.67 -16.81
C TYR A 137 6.69 5.82 -15.95
N VAL A 138 7.59 4.88 -16.09
CA VAL A 138 8.94 4.99 -15.58
C VAL A 138 9.81 5.55 -16.69
N LEU A 139 10.49 6.67 -16.42
CA LEU A 139 11.37 7.31 -17.38
C LEU A 139 12.77 6.71 -17.30
N SER A 140 13.36 6.69 -16.09
CA SER A 140 14.73 6.23 -15.89
C SER A 140 15.04 5.92 -14.43
N LEU A 141 16.04 5.07 -14.23
CA LEU A 141 16.82 4.98 -13.00
C LEU A 141 17.92 6.06 -13.02
N GLU A 142 18.20 6.66 -11.88
CA GLU A 142 19.33 7.57 -11.70
C GLU A 142 20.65 6.85 -11.97
N SER A 143 20.76 5.59 -11.56
CA SER A 143 21.90 4.69 -11.81
C SER A 143 21.39 3.27 -12.06
N SER A 144 22.07 2.54 -12.95
CA SER A 144 21.83 1.12 -13.22
C SER A 144 22.70 0.18 -12.38
N ARG A 145 23.50 0.72 -11.45
CA ARG A 145 24.36 -0.05 -10.55
C ARG A 145 24.66 0.69 -9.25
N GLY A 146 24.96 -0.05 -8.21
CA GLY A 146 25.36 0.48 -6.91
C GLY A 146 25.52 -0.61 -5.86
N PRO A 147 26.16 -0.30 -4.72
CA PRO A 147 26.31 -1.24 -3.62
C PRO A 147 24.97 -1.42 -2.88
N VAL A 148 24.87 -2.49 -2.08
CA VAL A 148 23.77 -2.70 -1.13
C VAL A 148 23.59 -1.46 -0.26
N GLY A 149 22.34 -1.06 -0.01
CA GLY A 149 22.00 0.11 0.79
C GLY A 149 22.11 1.45 0.08
N ALA A 150 22.61 1.52 -1.16
CA ALA A 150 22.61 2.75 -1.94
C ALA A 150 21.16 3.22 -2.19
N ARG A 151 20.90 4.50 -1.97
CA ARG A 151 19.64 5.12 -2.34
C ARG A 151 19.68 5.54 -3.80
N ILE A 152 18.75 5.03 -4.58
CA ILE A 152 18.65 5.27 -6.03
C ILE A 152 17.29 5.88 -6.34
N SER A 153 17.29 6.96 -7.11
CA SER A 153 16.06 7.61 -7.56
C SER A 153 15.51 6.96 -8.83
N VAL A 154 14.19 6.87 -8.89
CA VAL A 154 13.41 6.47 -10.07
C VAL A 154 12.59 7.68 -10.49
N LEU A 155 12.82 8.15 -11.70
CA LEU A 155 12.08 9.25 -12.30
C LEU A 155 10.98 8.69 -13.21
N GLY A 156 9.82 9.34 -13.19
CA GLY A 156 8.68 8.91 -13.98
C GLY A 156 7.48 9.83 -13.81
N ARG A 157 6.30 9.25 -13.90
CA ARG A 157 5.03 9.93 -13.68
C ARG A 157 3.96 8.97 -13.17
N GLY A 158 3.05 9.48 -12.36
CA GLY A 158 1.91 8.74 -11.84
C GLY A 158 2.25 7.78 -10.71
N PHE A 159 3.33 8.04 -9.98
CA PHE A 159 3.70 7.26 -8.80
C PHE A 159 2.75 7.52 -7.64
N THR A 160 2.58 6.52 -6.78
CA THR A 160 1.72 6.54 -5.60
C THR A 160 2.48 6.05 -4.37
N PRO A 161 2.03 6.39 -3.14
CA PRO A 161 2.64 5.90 -1.91
C PRO A 161 2.60 4.37 -1.73
N GLN A 162 1.76 3.67 -2.49
CA GLN A 162 1.63 2.22 -2.45
C GLN A 162 2.57 1.49 -3.39
N ASP A 163 3.34 2.23 -4.19
CA ASP A 163 4.28 1.65 -5.14
C ASP A 163 5.50 1.07 -4.43
N VAL A 164 5.91 -0.12 -4.86
CA VAL A 164 7.06 -0.84 -4.32
C VAL A 164 7.99 -1.26 -5.44
N ILE A 165 9.27 -1.03 -5.27
CA ILE A 165 10.31 -1.51 -6.19
C ILE A 165 10.69 -2.94 -5.81
N TYR A 166 10.81 -3.81 -6.82
CA TYR A 166 11.23 -5.21 -6.68
C TYR A 166 12.48 -5.46 -7.49
N PHE A 167 13.38 -6.26 -6.94
CA PHE A 167 14.54 -6.85 -7.59
C PHE A 167 14.24 -8.32 -7.84
N ASP A 168 13.92 -8.70 -9.09
CA ASP A 168 13.27 -9.95 -9.45
C ASP A 168 11.96 -10.10 -8.63
N SER A 169 11.96 -10.91 -7.57
CA SER A 169 10.84 -11.08 -6.66
C SER A 169 11.05 -10.46 -5.25
N ALA A 170 12.24 -9.95 -4.96
CA ALA A 170 12.58 -9.38 -3.65
C ALA A 170 12.15 -7.91 -3.57
N PRO A 171 11.31 -7.52 -2.59
CA PRO A 171 10.93 -6.13 -2.41
C PRO A 171 12.12 -5.32 -1.87
N ALA A 172 12.30 -4.11 -2.41
CA ALA A 172 13.23 -3.12 -1.89
C ALA A 172 12.49 -2.09 -1.03
N ARG A 173 13.15 -1.58 0.00
CA ARG A 173 12.63 -0.44 0.77
C ARG A 173 12.45 0.74 -0.19
N THR A 174 11.20 1.07 -0.49
CA THR A 174 10.81 2.13 -1.43
C THR A 174 10.31 3.35 -0.65
N VAL A 175 10.69 4.53 -1.09
CA VAL A 175 10.26 5.82 -0.53
C VAL A 175 9.54 6.60 -1.61
N TYR A 176 8.29 6.93 -1.36
CA TYR A 176 7.52 7.83 -2.21
C TYR A 176 7.97 9.28 -1.94
N GLU A 177 8.39 9.99 -2.96
CA GLU A 177 8.81 11.40 -2.85
C GLU A 177 7.79 12.35 -3.48
N SER A 178 7.27 11.97 -4.64
CA SER A 178 6.27 12.75 -5.37
C SER A 178 5.62 11.90 -6.46
N PRO A 179 4.55 12.38 -7.13
CA PRO A 179 3.98 11.71 -8.29
C PRO A 179 4.98 11.48 -9.45
N ASN A 180 6.15 12.13 -9.41
CA ASN A 180 7.16 12.06 -10.46
C ASN A 180 8.47 11.41 -10.01
N ALA A 181 8.62 11.11 -8.73
CA ALA A 181 9.84 10.54 -8.18
C ALA A 181 9.56 9.53 -7.06
N LEU A 182 10.22 8.39 -7.14
CA LEU A 182 10.41 7.44 -6.05
C LEU A 182 11.91 7.30 -5.80
N SER A 183 12.27 6.85 -4.62
CA SER A 183 13.61 6.30 -4.40
C SER A 183 13.51 4.93 -3.74
N PHE A 184 14.54 4.13 -3.88
CA PHE A 184 14.64 2.85 -3.20
C PHE A 184 16.07 2.65 -2.66
N PHE A 185 16.17 1.80 -1.65
CA PHE A 185 17.47 1.33 -1.15
C PHE A 185 17.75 -0.03 -1.76
N VAL A 186 18.98 -0.17 -2.35
CA VAL A 186 19.43 -1.43 -2.95
C VAL A 186 19.39 -2.54 -1.89
N PRO A 187 18.60 -3.61 -2.11
CA PRO A 187 18.42 -4.65 -1.10
C PRO A 187 19.68 -5.50 -0.90
N ALA A 188 19.81 -6.14 0.27
CA ALA A 188 20.88 -7.04 0.62
C ALA A 188 20.75 -8.39 -0.12
N LEU A 189 20.97 -8.39 -1.43
CA LEU A 189 21.00 -9.55 -2.31
C LEU A 189 22.42 -9.84 -2.77
N ASP A 190 22.60 -10.96 -3.50
CA ASP A 190 23.90 -11.41 -3.98
C ASP A 190 24.60 -10.32 -4.80
N PRO A 191 25.82 -9.90 -4.45
CA PRO A 191 26.55 -8.90 -5.20
C PRO A 191 27.09 -9.45 -6.54
N ALA A 192 27.56 -8.53 -7.40
CA ALA A 192 28.10 -8.80 -8.73
C ALA A 192 27.10 -9.45 -9.72
N ARG A 193 25.80 -9.42 -9.40
CA ARG A 193 24.71 -9.95 -10.20
C ARG A 193 23.81 -8.83 -10.74
N ASN A 194 23.20 -9.06 -11.91
CA ASN A 194 22.15 -8.21 -12.47
C ASN A 194 20.77 -8.72 -12.05
N TYR A 195 19.89 -7.79 -11.68
CA TYR A 195 18.52 -8.04 -11.29
C TYR A 195 17.58 -7.27 -12.21
N GLN A 196 16.43 -7.87 -12.53
CA GLN A 196 15.34 -7.14 -13.17
C GLN A 196 14.66 -6.27 -12.12
N VAL A 197 14.58 -4.98 -12.37
CA VAL A 197 13.90 -4.04 -11.48
C VAL A 197 12.49 -3.81 -12.02
N MET A 198 11.52 -4.05 -11.17
CA MET A 198 10.09 -3.91 -11.45
C MET A 198 9.47 -2.92 -10.48
N LEU A 199 8.54 -2.14 -10.95
CA LEU A 199 7.66 -1.31 -10.13
C LEU A 199 6.34 -2.07 -9.93
N GLY A 200 6.09 -2.54 -8.72
CA GLY A 200 4.83 -3.14 -8.32
C GLY A 200 3.84 -2.08 -7.87
N SER A 201 2.61 -2.20 -8.30
CA SER A 201 1.51 -1.31 -7.92
C SER A 201 0.20 -2.06 -7.82
N THR A 202 -0.83 -1.40 -7.32
CA THR A 202 -2.20 -1.94 -7.27
C THR A 202 -2.77 -2.32 -8.64
N SER A 203 -2.22 -1.75 -9.73
CA SER A 203 -2.65 -1.98 -11.12
C SER A 203 -1.75 -2.96 -11.88
N GLY A 204 -0.77 -3.58 -11.22
CA GLY A 204 0.15 -4.54 -11.83
C GLY A 204 1.60 -4.09 -11.76
N ASN A 205 2.49 -4.89 -12.38
CA ASN A 205 3.93 -4.65 -12.41
C ASN A 205 4.35 -3.98 -13.70
N SER A 206 5.20 -2.97 -13.60
CA SER A 206 5.81 -2.28 -14.75
C SER A 206 7.33 -2.44 -14.72
N PRO A 207 7.99 -2.74 -15.85
CA PRO A 207 9.43 -2.84 -15.90
C PRO A 207 10.06 -1.45 -15.68
N VAL A 208 11.09 -1.41 -14.84
CA VAL A 208 11.91 -0.21 -14.58
C VAL A 208 13.24 -0.30 -15.32
N GLY A 209 13.84 -1.49 -15.35
CA GLY A 209 15.12 -1.74 -16.02
C GLY A 209 15.91 -2.87 -15.36
N THR A 210 17.20 -2.90 -15.65
CA THR A 210 18.13 -3.85 -15.03
C THR A 210 19.07 -3.09 -14.11
N PHE A 211 19.32 -3.63 -12.92
CA PHE A 211 20.22 -3.04 -11.93
C PHE A 211 21.28 -4.06 -11.52
N ARG A 212 22.56 -3.63 -11.49
CA ARG A 212 23.66 -4.44 -11.00
C ARG A 212 24.00 -4.07 -9.57
N ILE A 213 23.95 -5.04 -8.67
CA ILE A 213 24.44 -4.84 -7.31
C ILE A 213 25.96 -5.00 -7.30
N ASP A 214 26.66 -3.94 -6.90
CA ASP A 214 28.12 -3.94 -6.82
C ASP A 214 28.57 -4.58 -5.51
N ALA A 215 29.63 -5.37 -5.57
CA ALA A 215 30.28 -5.87 -4.37
C ALA A 215 30.88 -4.69 -3.58
N SER A 216 30.62 -4.67 -2.28
CA SER A 216 31.19 -3.69 -1.34
C SER A 216 31.66 -4.41 -0.10
N ASN A 217 32.82 -4.03 0.40
CA ASN A 217 33.32 -4.50 1.70
C ASN A 217 32.98 -3.48 2.77
N LEU A 218 32.69 -3.97 3.97
CA LEU A 218 32.41 -3.13 5.13
C LEU A 218 33.34 -3.55 6.27
N THR A 219 33.92 -2.55 6.93
CA THR A 219 34.67 -2.76 8.17
C THR A 219 33.96 -2.05 9.30
N VAL A 220 33.84 -2.73 10.45
CA VAL A 220 33.21 -2.17 11.64
C VAL A 220 34.18 -2.23 12.81
N MET A 221 34.30 -1.12 13.53
CA MET A 221 35.15 -0.99 14.71
C MET A 221 34.38 -0.33 15.87
N PRO A 222 34.48 -0.85 17.09
CA PRO A 222 35.14 -2.10 17.48
C PRO A 222 34.42 -3.33 16.93
N THR A 223 35.09 -4.47 16.86
CA THR A 223 34.54 -5.74 16.37
C THR A 223 33.65 -6.46 17.38
N THR A 224 33.58 -5.99 18.61
CA THR A 224 32.72 -6.49 19.69
C THR A 224 32.26 -5.33 20.58
N LEU A 225 31.06 -5.45 21.15
CA LEU A 225 30.52 -4.48 22.09
C LEU A 225 30.30 -5.14 23.45
N VAL A 226 30.81 -4.50 24.53
CA VAL A 226 30.51 -4.87 25.91
C VAL A 226 30.03 -3.61 26.61
N LEU A 227 28.77 -3.58 26.99
CA LEU A 227 28.10 -2.40 27.53
C LEU A 227 27.43 -2.71 28.86
N ARG A 228 27.19 -1.64 29.66
CA ARG A 228 26.27 -1.66 30.80
C ARG A 228 24.92 -1.10 30.37
N PRO A 229 23.81 -1.41 31.04
CA PRO A 229 22.55 -0.72 30.80
C PRO A 229 22.71 0.81 30.88
N GLY A 230 22.29 1.51 29.81
CA GLY A 230 22.42 2.97 29.68
C GLY A 230 23.80 3.45 29.19
N GLU A 231 24.83 2.60 29.14
CA GLU A 231 26.15 2.97 28.63
C GLU A 231 26.12 3.14 27.09
N MET A 232 26.82 4.14 26.58
CA MET A 232 26.95 4.40 25.14
C MET A 232 28.36 4.11 24.67
N GLN A 233 28.48 3.42 23.55
CA GLN A 233 29.72 3.21 22.82
C GLN A 233 29.50 3.45 21.34
N ASN A 234 30.47 4.04 20.65
CA ASN A 234 30.37 4.29 19.21
C ASN A 234 30.86 3.08 18.41
N LEU A 235 30.10 2.73 17.37
CA LEU A 235 30.51 1.89 16.27
C LEU A 235 30.88 2.77 15.07
N ILE A 236 32.04 2.51 14.47
CA ILE A 236 32.50 3.17 13.26
C ILE A 236 32.38 2.18 12.11
N PHE A 237 31.55 2.53 11.14
CA PHE A 237 31.35 1.78 9.90
C PHE A 237 32.18 2.43 8.81
N THR A 238 32.99 1.65 8.09
CA THR A 238 33.88 2.16 7.02
C THR A 238 33.68 1.35 5.74
N ILE A 239 33.48 2.03 4.64
CA ILE A 239 33.30 1.50 3.28
C ILE A 239 34.49 1.91 2.40
N PRO A 240 34.91 1.11 1.39
CA PRO A 240 36.12 1.36 0.62
C PRO A 240 36.01 2.55 -0.35
N ASN A 241 34.78 2.84 -0.80
CA ASN A 241 34.51 3.92 -1.76
C ASN A 241 33.53 4.93 -1.14
N PRO A 242 33.55 6.21 -1.53
CA PRO A 242 32.60 7.21 -1.08
C PRO A 242 31.14 6.78 -1.33
N ALA A 243 30.26 7.02 -0.37
CA ALA A 243 28.84 6.75 -0.51
C ALA A 243 28.24 7.55 -1.70
N PRO A 244 27.29 6.95 -2.45
CA PRO A 244 26.61 7.61 -3.57
C PRO A 244 25.89 8.92 -3.15
N ALA A 245 25.45 9.70 -4.13
CA ALA A 245 24.78 10.99 -3.90
C ALA A 245 23.56 10.91 -2.96
N GLY A 246 22.83 9.78 -2.94
CA GLY A 246 21.71 9.53 -2.03
C GLY A 246 22.10 9.04 -0.63
N GLY A 247 23.40 8.87 -0.34
CA GLY A 247 23.93 8.20 0.85
C GLY A 247 23.88 6.68 0.74
N LEU A 248 24.35 5.99 1.78
CA LEU A 248 24.36 4.54 1.88
C LEU A 248 23.74 4.10 3.20
N LEU A 249 22.59 3.45 3.14
CA LEU A 249 21.94 2.84 4.29
C LEU A 249 22.57 1.47 4.56
N LEU A 250 23.10 1.27 5.76
CA LEU A 250 23.59 -0.02 6.24
C LEU A 250 22.50 -0.68 7.05
N ASP A 251 21.89 -1.74 6.51
CA ASP A 251 20.81 -2.47 7.19
C ASP A 251 21.40 -3.35 8.30
N VAL A 252 21.34 -2.83 9.52
CA VAL A 252 21.84 -3.51 10.74
C VAL A 252 20.65 -4.18 11.42
N THR A 253 20.70 -5.50 11.51
CA THR A 253 19.71 -6.30 12.24
C THR A 253 20.32 -6.86 13.53
N THR A 254 19.50 -7.32 14.47
CA THR A 254 19.98 -7.92 15.73
C THR A 254 19.03 -9.03 16.19
N ASP A 255 19.60 -10.04 16.86
CA ASP A 255 18.87 -11.08 17.57
C ASP A 255 18.53 -10.70 19.03
N VAL A 256 19.02 -9.54 19.50
CA VAL A 256 18.79 -9.02 20.87
C VAL A 256 18.24 -7.58 20.85
N PRO A 257 17.05 -7.33 20.30
CA PRO A 257 16.54 -5.98 20.09
C PRO A 257 16.29 -5.20 21.38
N GLU A 258 16.14 -5.87 22.53
CA GLU A 258 15.97 -5.21 23.83
C GLU A 258 17.31 -4.84 24.49
N ALA A 259 18.40 -5.48 24.08
CA ALA A 259 19.73 -5.25 24.64
C ALA A 259 20.50 -4.14 23.88
N VAL A 260 20.07 -3.80 22.68
CA VAL A 260 20.77 -2.82 21.82
C VAL A 260 19.80 -1.74 21.36
N ILE A 261 20.14 -0.50 21.66
CA ILE A 261 19.40 0.68 21.19
C ILE A 261 20.35 1.49 20.30
N MET A 262 20.02 1.61 19.03
CA MET A 262 20.79 2.38 18.06
C MET A 262 19.91 3.00 16.99
N ALA A 263 20.40 4.09 16.38
CA ALA A 263 19.75 4.70 15.22
C ALA A 263 20.08 3.92 13.93
N GLU A 264 19.31 4.18 12.88
CA GLU A 264 19.67 3.74 11.51
C GLU A 264 21.08 4.20 11.15
N VAL A 265 21.84 3.33 10.51
CA VAL A 265 23.21 3.62 10.09
C VAL A 265 23.19 4.10 8.64
N VAL A 266 23.41 5.39 8.44
CA VAL A 266 23.49 5.98 7.11
C VAL A 266 24.86 6.62 6.92
N VAL A 267 25.64 6.13 5.95
CA VAL A 267 26.87 6.80 5.52
C VAL A 267 26.48 7.97 4.62
N PRO A 268 26.80 9.23 4.99
CA PRO A 268 26.43 10.39 4.19
C PRO A 268 27.08 10.37 2.81
N ALA A 269 26.44 10.99 1.83
CA ALA A 269 26.94 11.12 0.48
C ALA A 269 28.39 11.66 0.46
N GLY A 270 29.25 11.02 -0.33
CA GLY A 270 30.67 11.38 -0.47
C GLY A 270 31.57 10.99 0.70
N GLN A 271 31.02 10.48 1.82
CA GLN A 271 31.81 9.99 2.95
C GLN A 271 32.14 8.51 2.81
N THR A 272 33.23 8.08 3.44
CA THR A 272 33.66 6.68 3.50
C THR A 272 33.42 6.05 4.87
N SER A 273 32.97 6.82 5.85
CA SER A 273 32.71 6.29 7.20
C SER A 273 31.61 7.06 7.90
N VAL A 274 30.99 6.40 8.88
CA VAL A 274 30.02 6.97 9.82
C VAL A 274 30.24 6.41 11.21
N SER A 275 30.07 7.25 12.24
CA SER A 275 30.11 6.87 13.65
C SER A 275 28.69 6.90 14.22
N VAL A 276 28.22 5.80 14.78
CA VAL A 276 26.87 5.67 15.35
C VAL A 276 26.98 5.22 16.79
N GLY A 277 26.30 5.93 17.71
CA GLY A 277 26.19 5.56 19.12
C GLY A 277 25.29 4.34 19.30
N VAL A 278 25.78 3.36 20.03
CA VAL A 278 25.03 2.18 20.47
C VAL A 278 24.88 2.26 21.99
N GLN A 279 23.65 2.23 22.47
CA GLN A 279 23.35 2.25 23.89
C GLN A 279 22.97 0.86 24.37
N GLY A 280 23.52 0.43 25.51
CA GLY A 280 23.11 -0.78 26.21
C GLY A 280 21.69 -0.65 26.76
N GLY A 281 20.81 -1.57 26.39
CA GLY A 281 19.45 -1.69 26.92
C GLY A 281 19.37 -2.67 28.09
N LYS A 282 18.49 -3.69 27.96
CA LYS A 282 18.39 -4.75 28.96
C LYS A 282 19.61 -5.69 28.93
N PRO A 283 20.02 -6.26 30.05
CA PRO A 283 21.08 -7.29 30.07
C PRO A 283 20.77 -8.43 29.10
N GLY A 284 21.74 -8.82 28.29
CA GLY A 284 21.60 -9.86 27.27
C GLY A 284 22.87 -10.01 26.44
N SER A 285 23.01 -11.12 25.72
CA SER A 285 24.11 -11.40 24.81
C SER A 285 23.58 -11.87 23.47
N GLY A 286 24.08 -11.31 22.38
CA GLY A 286 23.71 -11.63 21.01
C GLY A 286 24.64 -10.93 20.02
N SER A 287 24.14 -10.59 18.85
CA SER A 287 24.94 -9.98 17.78
C SER A 287 24.16 -8.95 16.96
N LEU A 288 24.91 -8.04 16.36
CA LEU A 288 24.45 -7.24 15.23
C LEU A 288 24.90 -7.91 13.93
N PHE A 289 24.06 -7.89 12.92
CA PHE A 289 24.27 -8.51 11.63
C PHE A 289 24.10 -7.50 10.49
N LEU A 290 25.02 -7.53 9.53
CA LEU A 290 24.93 -6.76 8.29
C LEU A 290 25.11 -7.70 7.10
N LYS A 291 24.08 -7.82 6.27
CA LYS A 291 24.07 -8.66 5.07
C LYS A 291 24.44 -7.90 3.82
N GLY A 292 25.00 -8.62 2.84
CA GLY A 292 25.31 -8.07 1.52
C GLY A 292 26.64 -7.32 1.40
N TYR A 293 27.50 -7.42 2.41
CA TYR A 293 28.82 -6.81 2.42
C TYR A 293 29.91 -7.89 2.48
N GLY A 294 30.82 -7.88 1.48
CA GLY A 294 31.91 -8.86 1.38
C GLY A 294 31.45 -10.24 0.91
N ALA A 295 32.19 -11.27 1.33
CA ALA A 295 31.93 -12.66 0.99
C ALA A 295 30.90 -13.33 1.93
N GLY A 296 30.28 -12.56 2.83
CA GLY A 296 29.36 -13.08 3.82
C GLY A 296 28.67 -12.00 4.65
N GLU A 297 28.16 -12.40 5.80
CA GLU A 297 27.54 -11.51 6.76
C GLU A 297 28.59 -10.97 7.74
N VAL A 298 28.59 -9.65 7.97
CA VAL A 298 29.39 -9.06 9.04
C VAL A 298 28.65 -9.22 10.36
N THR A 299 29.28 -9.88 11.33
CA THR A 299 28.70 -10.13 12.66
C THR A 299 29.49 -9.41 13.74
N ILE A 300 28.81 -8.68 14.63
CA ILE A 300 29.39 -7.94 15.75
C ILE A 300 28.76 -8.46 17.04
N PRO A 301 29.48 -9.27 17.82
CA PRO A 301 28.99 -9.74 19.11
C PRO A 301 28.75 -8.59 20.08
N VAL A 302 27.61 -8.65 20.79
CA VAL A 302 27.20 -7.68 21.80
C VAL A 302 26.87 -8.36 23.10
N THR A 303 27.36 -7.80 24.21
CA THR A 303 27.02 -8.22 25.57
C THR A 303 26.66 -7.00 26.39
N VAL A 304 25.47 -6.99 26.98
CA VAL A 304 25.03 -5.99 27.95
C VAL A 304 24.93 -6.65 29.33
N ARG A 305 25.68 -6.17 30.33
CA ARG A 305 25.82 -6.77 31.68
C ARG A 305 25.97 -5.73 32.77
#